data_baafa9289f8b3da2646dd55ec2c72042
#
_entry.id   baafa9289f8b3da2646dd55ec2c72042
#
_cell.length_a   1.000
_cell.length_b   1.000
_cell.length_c   1.000
_cell.angle_alpha   90.00
_cell.angle_beta   90.00
_cell.angle_gamma   90.00
#
_symmetry.space_group_name_H-M   'P 1'
#
loop_
_entity.id
_entity.type
_entity.pdbx_description
1 polymer ?
#
loop_
_entity_poly.entity_id
_entity_poly.type
_entity_poly.pdbx_seq_one_letter_code
_entity_poly.pdbx_strand_id
1 'polypeptide(L)'
;MRPAFLWGCFCVKIASMNKAFTKETDGQDDDDDLPSLPAIPKGSKNYMTPQGYQALRSELLELIDNERPRIVEVVHWAASNGDRSENGDYLYGKKRLREIDRRIRFLTKRLEIAEVVDPSVHHGSDQVFFGATVTYADNEGVERTITIKGIDESDSSKGEVSWIAPVARALLRAKVGDEVPLPTPAVVRMLEVLEVAYPAPQN
;
A
#
# COMPACT_ATOMS: atom_id res chain seq x y z
N MET A 1 11.05 -57.52 -60.70
CA MET A 1 10.05 -58.22 -59.87
C MET A 1 10.31 -57.95 -58.41
N ARG A 2 9.53 -57.12 -57.79
CA ARG A 2 9.58 -56.88 -56.37
C ARG A 2 8.12 -56.88 -55.86
N PRO A 3 7.72 -57.64 -54.79
CA PRO A 3 6.39 -57.61 -54.29
C PRO A 3 6.25 -56.44 -53.25
N ALA A 4 5.10 -55.82 -53.33
CA ALA A 4 4.64 -54.77 -52.43
C ALA A 4 4.22 -55.36 -51.04
N PHE A 5 4.76 -54.78 -49.96
CA PHE A 5 4.29 -55.09 -48.63
C PHE A 5 3.25 -54.01 -48.22
N LEU A 6 2.02 -54.45 -48.08
CA LEU A 6 0.91 -53.71 -47.47
C LEU A 6 1.12 -53.69 -45.95
N TRP A 7 1.34 -52.53 -45.38
CA TRP A 7 1.22 -52.31 -43.95
C TRP A 7 -0.15 -51.72 -43.63
N GLY A 8 -0.98 -52.55 -43.02
CA GLY A 8 -2.26 -52.16 -42.48
C GLY A 8 -2.11 -51.15 -41.36
N CYS A 9 -2.78 -50.03 -41.51
CA CYS A 9 -2.94 -48.99 -40.52
C CYS A 9 -3.87 -49.49 -39.42
N PHE A 10 -3.30 -49.89 -38.27
CA PHE A 10 -4.08 -50.22 -37.07
C PHE A 10 -4.45 -48.95 -36.37
N CYS A 11 -5.65 -48.43 -36.68
CA CYS A 11 -6.22 -47.28 -36.04
C CYS A 11 -6.73 -47.68 -34.64
N VAL A 12 -5.87 -47.54 -33.62
CA VAL A 12 -6.32 -47.66 -32.22
C VAL A 12 -7.13 -46.43 -31.88
N LYS A 13 -8.46 -46.61 -31.78
CA LYS A 13 -9.35 -45.63 -31.15
C LYS A 13 -8.95 -45.50 -29.68
N ILE A 14 -8.26 -44.39 -29.36
CA ILE A 14 -8.06 -43.99 -27.99
C ILE A 14 -9.42 -43.56 -27.44
N ALA A 15 -9.93 -44.40 -26.55
CA ALA A 15 -11.16 -44.13 -25.82
C ALA A 15 -11.09 -42.79 -25.10
N SER A 16 -12.16 -42.02 -25.21
CA SER A 16 -12.47 -40.81 -24.49
C SER A 16 -12.06 -40.92 -23.01
N MET A 17 -10.99 -40.26 -22.63
CA MET A 17 -10.68 -40.05 -21.21
C MET A 17 -11.74 -39.14 -20.63
N ASN A 18 -12.48 -39.61 -19.65
CA ASN A 18 -13.45 -38.88 -18.86
C ASN A 18 -12.82 -37.59 -18.34
N LYS A 19 -13.42 -36.46 -18.69
CA LYS A 19 -13.19 -35.14 -18.09
C LYS A 19 -13.77 -35.10 -16.65
N ALA A 20 -13.29 -35.96 -15.77
CA ALA A 20 -13.68 -35.98 -14.36
C ALA A 20 -12.70 -35.21 -13.47
N PHE A 21 -11.77 -34.46 -14.09
CA PHE A 21 -10.94 -33.49 -13.38
C PHE A 21 -11.32 -32.08 -13.89
N THR A 22 -12.54 -31.67 -13.66
CA THR A 22 -12.86 -30.23 -13.65
C THR A 22 -12.06 -29.67 -12.48
N LYS A 23 -10.98 -28.91 -12.81
CA LYS A 23 -10.37 -27.96 -11.92
C LYS A 23 -11.52 -27.18 -11.29
N GLU A 24 -11.77 -27.38 -9.98
CA GLU A 24 -12.64 -26.48 -9.24
C GLU A 24 -12.08 -25.09 -9.51
N THR A 25 -12.82 -24.31 -10.25
CA THR A 25 -12.57 -22.89 -10.41
C THR A 25 -12.94 -22.33 -9.03
N ASP A 26 -11.96 -22.34 -8.12
CA ASP A 26 -12.02 -21.52 -6.93
C ASP A 26 -12.43 -20.14 -7.40
N GLY A 27 -13.63 -19.72 -6.95
CA GLY A 27 -14.38 -18.60 -7.48
C GLY A 27 -13.48 -17.43 -7.84
N GLN A 28 -13.81 -16.83 -8.97
CA GLN A 28 -13.23 -15.63 -9.53
C GLN A 28 -12.51 -14.83 -8.45
N ASP A 29 -11.22 -14.64 -8.65
CA ASP A 29 -10.41 -13.75 -7.84
C ASP A 29 -11.10 -12.37 -7.87
N ASP A 30 -11.91 -12.06 -6.84
CA ASP A 30 -12.40 -10.71 -6.54
C ASP A 30 -11.20 -9.84 -6.09
N ASP A 31 -10.13 -9.85 -6.88
CA ASP A 31 -8.95 -9.00 -6.67
C ASP A 31 -9.22 -7.53 -7.08
N ASP A 32 -10.39 -7.28 -7.72
CA ASP A 32 -10.73 -5.97 -8.27
C ASP A 32 -11.46 -5.02 -7.30
N ASP A 33 -11.93 -5.48 -6.12
CA ASP A 33 -12.79 -4.68 -5.23
C ASP A 33 -12.08 -3.97 -4.08
N LEU A 34 -10.76 -3.88 -4.07
CA LEU A 34 -10.08 -3.05 -3.08
C LEU A 34 -9.85 -1.64 -3.65
N PRO A 35 -10.16 -0.58 -2.86
CA PRO A 35 -9.82 0.77 -3.25
C PRO A 35 -8.34 0.80 -3.63
N SER A 36 -8.07 1.26 -4.85
CA SER A 36 -6.71 1.41 -5.34
C SER A 36 -5.94 2.29 -4.36
N LEU A 37 -5.00 1.69 -3.66
CA LEU A 37 -4.11 2.41 -2.74
C LEU A 37 -3.45 3.55 -3.50
N PRO A 38 -3.22 4.71 -2.85
CA PRO A 38 -2.67 5.89 -3.52
C PRO A 38 -1.41 5.49 -4.27
N ALA A 39 -1.49 5.58 -5.60
CA ALA A 39 -0.38 5.23 -6.46
C ALA A 39 0.73 6.26 -6.25
N ILE A 40 1.94 5.78 -5.99
CA ILE A 40 3.12 6.65 -6.06
C ILE A 40 3.24 7.11 -7.51
N PRO A 41 3.36 8.43 -7.80
CA PRO A 41 3.55 8.90 -9.15
C PRO A 41 4.76 8.22 -9.80
N LYS A 42 4.64 7.79 -11.05
CA LYS A 42 5.73 7.08 -11.75
C LYS A 42 7.00 7.92 -11.71
N GLY A 43 8.10 7.33 -11.23
CA GLY A 43 9.41 7.99 -11.12
C GLY A 43 9.61 8.83 -9.87
N SER A 44 8.63 8.94 -8.97
CA SER A 44 8.84 9.56 -7.66
C SER A 44 9.33 8.54 -6.63
N LYS A 45 10.17 9.01 -5.73
CA LYS A 45 10.69 8.22 -4.61
C LYS A 45 9.61 8.05 -3.53
N ASN A 46 9.65 6.95 -2.80
CA ASN A 46 8.78 6.74 -1.65
C ASN A 46 9.47 7.21 -0.37
N TYR A 47 9.37 8.51 -0.09
CA TYR A 47 9.94 9.07 1.13
C TYR A 47 9.13 8.63 2.36
N MET A 48 9.85 8.19 3.39
CA MET A 48 9.29 7.83 4.69
C MET A 48 10.17 8.38 5.82
N THR A 49 9.54 8.67 6.96
CA THR A 49 10.30 8.92 8.19
C THR A 49 10.87 7.64 8.78
N PRO A 50 11.94 7.67 9.59
CA PRO A 50 12.46 6.49 10.27
C PRO A 50 11.40 5.79 11.13
N GLN A 51 10.53 6.56 11.77
CA GLN A 51 9.42 6.05 12.58
C GLN A 51 8.35 5.36 11.74
N GLY A 52 7.95 5.97 10.61
CA GLY A 52 7.00 5.40 9.67
C GLY A 52 7.52 4.09 9.05
N TYR A 53 8.78 4.08 8.64
CA TYR A 53 9.42 2.86 8.13
C TYR A 53 9.43 1.73 9.16
N GLN A 54 9.78 2.02 10.42
CA GLN A 54 9.77 1.03 11.49
C GLN A 54 8.36 0.52 11.79
N ALA A 55 7.36 1.40 11.81
CA ALA A 55 5.97 1.02 12.04
C ALA A 55 5.46 0.04 10.97
N LEU A 56 5.67 0.36 9.68
CA LEU A 56 5.26 -0.51 8.56
C LEU A 56 6.04 -1.83 8.55
N ARG A 57 7.33 -1.80 8.91
CA ARG A 57 8.13 -3.01 9.05
C ARG A 57 7.65 -3.90 10.19
N SER A 58 7.30 -3.31 11.32
CA SER A 58 6.76 -4.06 12.47
C SER A 58 5.40 -4.69 12.14
N GLU A 59 4.53 -3.97 11.43
CA GLU A 59 3.27 -4.51 10.91
C GLU A 59 3.52 -5.71 9.97
N LEU A 60 4.49 -5.58 9.05
CA LEU A 60 4.84 -6.68 8.13
C LEU A 60 5.28 -7.94 8.88
N LEU A 61 6.15 -7.79 9.88
CA LEU A 61 6.62 -8.92 10.69
C LEU A 61 5.49 -9.54 11.52
N GLU A 62 4.62 -8.73 12.12
CA GLU A 62 3.45 -9.21 12.86
C GLU A 62 2.50 -10.04 11.99
N LEU A 63 2.26 -9.57 10.75
CA LEU A 63 1.43 -10.30 9.80
C LEU A 63 2.06 -11.64 9.38
N ILE A 64 3.39 -11.69 9.17
CA ILE A 64 4.09 -12.89 8.72
C ILE A 64 4.24 -13.90 9.86
N ASP A 65 4.68 -13.44 11.02
CA ASP A 65 5.12 -14.31 12.09
C ASP A 65 3.98 -14.77 13.02
N ASN A 66 2.92 -13.94 13.15
CA ASN A 66 1.87 -14.18 14.12
C ASN A 66 0.48 -14.36 13.46
N GLU A 67 0.01 -13.36 12.73
CA GLU A 67 -1.39 -13.38 12.27
C GLU A 67 -1.62 -14.43 11.19
N ARG A 68 -0.75 -14.48 10.18
CA ARG A 68 -0.87 -15.44 9.08
C ARG A 68 -0.84 -16.90 9.55
N PRO A 69 0.12 -17.36 10.36
CA PRO A 69 0.15 -18.73 10.89
C PRO A 69 -1.12 -19.07 11.68
N ARG A 70 -1.57 -18.17 12.54
CA ARG A 70 -2.79 -18.36 13.34
C ARG A 70 -4.02 -18.58 12.46
N ILE A 71 -4.19 -17.79 11.39
CA ILE A 71 -5.34 -17.94 10.49
C ILE A 71 -5.21 -19.22 9.66
N VAL A 72 -4.01 -19.63 9.27
CA VAL A 72 -3.76 -20.92 8.58
C VAL A 72 -4.21 -22.09 9.46
N GLU A 73 -3.92 -22.10 10.76
CA GLU A 73 -4.36 -23.11 11.70
C GLU A 73 -5.90 -23.16 11.80
N VAL A 74 -6.56 -22.00 11.90
CA VAL A 74 -8.03 -21.90 11.91
C VAL A 74 -8.63 -22.47 10.63
N VAL A 75 -8.09 -22.12 9.47
CA VAL A 75 -8.55 -22.63 8.17
C VAL A 75 -8.34 -24.15 8.07
N HIS A 76 -7.20 -24.63 8.54
CA HIS A 76 -6.89 -26.06 8.55
C HIS A 76 -7.88 -26.85 9.45
N TRP A 77 -8.14 -26.35 10.66
CA TRP A 77 -9.10 -26.94 11.58
C TRP A 77 -10.52 -26.93 10.98
N ALA A 78 -10.96 -25.81 10.44
CA ALA A 78 -12.28 -25.70 9.80
C ALA A 78 -12.42 -26.65 8.59
N ALA A 79 -11.37 -26.83 7.80
CA ALA A 79 -11.34 -27.76 6.67
C ALA A 79 -11.47 -29.23 7.08
N SER A 80 -11.15 -29.56 8.34
CA SER A 80 -11.23 -30.91 8.88
C SER A 80 -12.63 -31.27 9.43
N ASN A 81 -13.51 -30.27 9.66
CA ASN A 81 -14.76 -30.41 10.40
C ASN A 81 -16.03 -30.49 9.52
N GLY A 82 -15.93 -30.89 8.26
CA GLY A 82 -17.09 -31.08 7.38
C GLY A 82 -16.90 -30.58 5.94
N ASP A 83 -18.04 -30.37 5.25
CA ASP A 83 -18.02 -29.87 3.87
C ASP A 83 -17.49 -28.44 3.83
N ARG A 84 -16.40 -28.24 3.07
CA ARG A 84 -15.70 -26.96 2.93
C ARG A 84 -16.57 -25.87 2.31
N SER A 85 -17.51 -26.26 1.45
CA SER A 85 -18.38 -25.33 0.73
C SER A 85 -19.44 -24.70 1.61
N GLU A 86 -19.89 -25.40 2.67
CA GLU A 86 -20.93 -24.92 3.61
C GLU A 86 -20.35 -24.44 4.95
N ASN A 87 -19.06 -24.65 5.19
CA ASN A 87 -18.40 -24.25 6.44
C ASN A 87 -18.05 -22.76 6.42
N GLY A 88 -18.86 -21.97 7.14
CA GLY A 88 -18.66 -20.52 7.25
C GLY A 88 -17.28 -20.11 7.79
N ASP A 89 -16.74 -20.86 8.77
CA ASP A 89 -15.42 -20.57 9.36
C ASP A 89 -14.29 -20.80 8.34
N TYR A 90 -14.43 -21.82 7.49
CA TYR A 90 -13.49 -22.07 6.40
C TYR A 90 -13.50 -20.93 5.37
N LEU A 91 -14.68 -20.51 4.93
CA LEU A 91 -14.83 -19.45 3.94
C LEU A 91 -14.32 -18.10 4.49
N TYR A 92 -14.68 -17.76 5.73
CA TYR A 92 -14.21 -16.55 6.39
C TYR A 92 -12.70 -16.56 6.59
N GLY A 93 -12.14 -17.65 7.10
CA GLY A 93 -10.70 -17.79 7.29
C GLY A 93 -9.92 -17.69 5.98
N LYS A 94 -10.43 -18.32 4.90
CA LYS A 94 -9.83 -18.22 3.56
C LYS A 94 -9.86 -16.78 3.03
N LYS A 95 -10.96 -16.03 3.25
CA LYS A 95 -11.05 -14.61 2.90
C LYS A 95 -10.02 -13.79 3.68
N ARG A 96 -9.95 -13.97 5.00
CA ARG A 96 -9.00 -13.27 5.86
C ARG A 96 -7.56 -13.55 5.46
N LEU A 97 -7.22 -14.80 5.11
CA LEU A 97 -5.87 -15.16 4.66
C LEU A 97 -5.49 -14.41 3.37
N ARG A 98 -6.41 -14.28 2.41
CA ARG A 98 -6.16 -13.48 1.20
C ARG A 98 -5.93 -11.99 1.51
N GLU A 99 -6.67 -11.42 2.48
CA GLU A 99 -6.47 -10.03 2.92
C GLU A 99 -5.07 -9.84 3.52
N ILE A 100 -4.64 -10.76 4.39
CA ILE A 100 -3.31 -10.76 4.99
C ILE A 100 -2.23 -10.87 3.90
N ASP A 101 -2.34 -11.83 2.99
CA ASP A 101 -1.38 -12.03 1.91
C ASP A 101 -1.29 -10.80 0.97
N ARG A 102 -2.41 -10.11 0.72
CA ARG A 102 -2.42 -8.82 0.00
C ARG A 102 -1.69 -7.73 0.76
N ARG A 103 -1.96 -7.60 2.06
CA ARG A 103 -1.30 -6.60 2.90
C ARG A 103 0.20 -6.84 2.99
N ILE A 104 0.63 -8.09 3.16
CA ILE A 104 2.05 -8.49 3.13
C ILE A 104 2.70 -8.07 1.80
N ARG A 105 2.10 -8.42 0.67
CA ARG A 105 2.63 -8.03 -0.66
C ARG A 105 2.72 -6.52 -0.83
N PHE A 106 1.74 -5.78 -0.33
CA PHE A 106 1.75 -4.32 -0.37
C PHE A 106 2.89 -3.75 0.46
N LEU A 107 2.99 -4.14 1.74
CA LEU A 107 4.03 -3.66 2.65
C LEU A 107 5.43 -3.99 2.13
N THR A 108 5.65 -5.20 1.64
CA THR A 108 6.93 -5.61 1.04
C THR A 108 7.32 -4.68 -0.10
N LYS A 109 6.43 -4.46 -1.08
CA LYS A 109 6.71 -3.57 -2.21
C LYS A 109 6.97 -2.13 -1.79
N ARG A 110 6.24 -1.61 -0.78
CA ARG A 110 6.40 -0.24 -0.28
C ARG A 110 7.73 -0.05 0.45
N LEU A 111 8.12 -1.03 1.27
CA LEU A 111 9.40 -1.00 2.00
C LEU A 111 10.61 -1.20 1.07
N GLU A 112 10.49 -2.00 0.01
CA GLU A 112 11.56 -2.19 -0.98
C GLU A 112 11.95 -0.90 -1.72
N ILE A 113 10.98 -0.01 -1.98
CA ILE A 113 11.21 1.26 -2.69
C ILE A 113 11.30 2.45 -1.73
N ALA A 114 11.26 2.20 -0.42
CA ALA A 114 11.29 3.26 0.59
C ALA A 114 12.65 3.94 0.64
N GLU A 115 12.63 5.27 0.67
CA GLU A 115 13.79 6.11 0.97
C GLU A 115 13.56 6.78 2.33
N VAL A 116 14.29 6.32 3.33
CA VAL A 116 14.16 6.84 4.69
C VAL A 116 14.88 8.19 4.81
N VAL A 117 14.13 9.21 5.18
CA VAL A 117 14.63 10.58 5.38
C VAL A 117 14.37 11.00 6.81
N ASP A 118 15.43 11.38 7.52
CA ASP A 118 15.32 11.88 8.89
C ASP A 118 15.04 13.39 8.89
N PRO A 119 13.85 13.82 9.37
CA PRO A 119 13.52 15.25 9.43
C PRO A 119 14.37 16.05 10.43
N SER A 120 14.96 15.40 11.42
CA SER A 120 15.75 16.06 12.47
C SER A 120 17.01 16.75 11.92
N VAL A 121 17.50 16.33 10.75
CA VAL A 121 18.63 17.00 10.05
C VAL A 121 18.33 18.47 9.74
N HIS A 122 17.05 18.83 9.58
CA HIS A 122 16.63 20.21 9.32
C HIS A 122 16.18 20.97 10.56
N HIS A 123 16.48 20.46 11.76
CA HIS A 123 16.14 21.13 13.01
C HIS A 123 16.71 22.57 13.07
N GLY A 124 15.83 23.53 13.36
CA GLY A 124 16.20 24.95 13.36
C GLY A 124 16.22 25.63 11.97
N SER A 125 15.82 24.94 10.90
CA SER A 125 15.63 25.54 9.58
C SER A 125 14.28 26.24 9.48
N ASP A 126 14.27 27.43 8.87
CA ASP A 126 13.09 28.21 8.53
C ASP A 126 12.47 27.83 7.16
N GLN A 127 13.08 26.90 6.45
CA GLN A 127 12.64 26.42 5.13
C GLN A 127 11.90 25.10 5.24
N VAL A 128 10.83 24.96 4.47
CA VAL A 128 9.97 23.76 4.45
C VAL A 128 10.57 22.63 3.61
N PHE A 129 10.94 21.54 4.27
CA PHE A 129 11.33 20.27 3.65
C PHE A 129 10.41 19.12 4.09
N PHE A 130 10.73 17.91 3.64
CA PHE A 130 10.04 16.70 4.09
C PHE A 130 10.15 16.52 5.61
N GLY A 131 9.04 16.20 6.26
CA GLY A 131 8.97 16.00 7.71
C GLY A 131 8.79 17.29 8.52
N ALA A 132 8.66 18.46 7.86
CA ALA A 132 8.34 19.72 8.53
C ALA A 132 6.92 19.73 9.09
N THR A 133 6.76 20.33 10.26
CA THR A 133 5.49 20.82 10.78
C THR A 133 5.38 22.30 10.42
N VAL A 134 4.37 22.64 9.62
CA VAL A 134 4.20 23.99 9.06
C VAL A 134 2.89 24.58 9.54
N THR A 135 2.96 25.78 10.13
CA THR A 135 1.78 26.61 10.40
C THR A 135 1.68 27.66 9.31
N TYR A 136 0.52 27.73 8.66
CA TYR A 136 0.26 28.69 7.59
C TYR A 136 -1.11 29.31 7.74
N ALA A 137 -1.29 30.54 7.23
CA ALA A 137 -2.57 31.23 7.13
C ALA A 137 -3.07 31.24 5.70
N ASP A 138 -4.38 31.16 5.50
CA ASP A 138 -5.00 31.37 4.18
C ASP A 138 -5.43 32.85 4.00
N ASN A 139 -5.96 33.19 2.80
CA ASN A 139 -6.42 34.54 2.49
C ASN A 139 -7.49 35.08 3.45
N GLU A 140 -8.15 34.22 4.21
CA GLU A 140 -9.18 34.60 5.19
C GLU A 140 -8.59 34.78 6.59
N GLY A 141 -7.27 34.60 6.73
CA GLY A 141 -6.56 34.67 8.02
C GLY A 141 -6.77 33.43 8.89
N VAL A 142 -7.27 32.32 8.33
CA VAL A 142 -7.43 31.08 9.06
C VAL A 142 -6.12 30.33 9.14
N GLU A 143 -5.60 30.18 10.35
CA GLU A 143 -4.37 29.45 10.62
C GLU A 143 -4.61 27.94 10.65
N ARG A 144 -3.68 27.18 10.06
CA ARG A 144 -3.69 25.73 10.06
C ARG A 144 -2.28 25.20 10.23
N THR A 145 -2.15 24.16 11.05
CA THR A 145 -0.88 23.45 11.23
C THR A 145 -0.97 22.07 10.59
N ILE A 146 0.01 21.74 9.76
CA ILE A 146 0.13 20.42 9.14
C ILE A 146 1.54 19.88 9.32
N THR A 147 1.68 18.57 9.35
CA THR A 147 2.99 17.88 9.30
C THR A 147 3.12 17.14 7.99
N ILE A 148 4.19 17.43 7.24
CA ILE A 148 4.43 16.79 5.93
C ILE A 148 5.10 15.44 6.15
N LYS A 149 4.44 14.36 5.72
CA LYS A 149 4.91 12.99 5.88
C LYS A 149 4.89 12.17 4.58
N GLY A 150 5.32 10.92 4.66
CA GLY A 150 5.23 9.95 3.57
C GLY A 150 3.79 9.61 3.22
N ILE A 151 3.62 8.99 2.04
CA ILE A 151 2.30 8.64 1.51
C ILE A 151 1.61 7.59 2.38
N ASP A 152 2.40 6.62 2.86
CA ASP A 152 1.91 5.44 3.57
C ASP A 152 1.85 5.62 5.11
N GLU A 153 2.38 6.75 5.62
CA GLU A 153 2.44 7.04 7.06
C GLU A 153 1.58 8.24 7.50
N SER A 154 1.01 8.97 6.55
CA SER A 154 0.22 10.17 6.85
C SER A 154 -1.16 9.83 7.41
N ASP A 155 -1.52 10.45 8.54
CA ASP A 155 -2.82 10.35 9.21
C ASP A 155 -3.51 11.72 9.25
N SER A 156 -4.54 11.89 8.42
CA SER A 156 -5.27 13.15 8.33
C SER A 156 -5.96 13.53 9.65
N SER A 157 -6.27 12.58 10.54
CA SER A 157 -6.87 12.85 11.83
C SER A 157 -5.91 13.58 12.79
N LYS A 158 -4.60 13.44 12.54
CA LYS A 158 -3.52 14.09 13.31
C LYS A 158 -2.98 15.34 12.63
N GLY A 159 -3.61 15.80 11.54
CA GLY A 159 -3.09 16.91 10.75
C GLY A 159 -1.86 16.54 9.91
N GLU A 160 -1.62 15.25 9.72
CA GLU A 160 -0.52 14.78 8.89
C GLU A 160 -0.95 14.72 7.42
N VAL A 161 -0.12 15.25 6.54
CA VAL A 161 -0.41 15.37 5.11
C VAL A 161 0.72 14.75 4.30
N SER A 162 0.33 13.95 3.30
CA SER A 162 1.32 13.38 2.39
C SER A 162 2.05 14.46 1.59
N TRP A 163 3.35 14.31 1.42
CA TRP A 163 4.20 15.23 0.65
C TRP A 163 3.76 15.42 -0.82
N ILE A 164 2.98 14.49 -1.38
CA ILE A 164 2.40 14.62 -2.73
C ILE A 164 1.09 15.43 -2.75
N ALA A 165 0.48 15.69 -1.60
CA ALA A 165 -0.75 16.45 -1.51
C ALA A 165 -0.54 17.88 -2.04
N PRO A 166 -1.57 18.50 -2.68
CA PRO A 166 -1.44 19.83 -3.27
C PRO A 166 -0.92 20.90 -2.29
N VAL A 167 -1.42 20.87 -1.04
CA VAL A 167 -1.00 21.82 0.00
C VAL A 167 0.47 21.60 0.39
N ALA A 168 0.90 20.36 0.58
CA ALA A 168 2.31 20.08 0.89
C ALA A 168 3.23 20.48 -0.25
N ARG A 169 2.83 20.20 -1.50
CA ARG A 169 3.60 20.61 -2.70
C ARG A 169 3.72 22.12 -2.88
N ALA A 170 2.69 22.87 -2.49
CA ALA A 170 2.74 24.34 -2.52
C ALA A 170 3.71 24.88 -1.48
N LEU A 171 3.70 24.32 -0.27
CA LEU A 171 4.54 24.76 0.85
C LEU A 171 6.00 24.29 0.76
N LEU A 172 6.27 23.15 0.11
CA LEU A 172 7.63 22.63 0.00
C LEU A 172 8.59 23.66 -0.65
N ARG A 173 9.73 23.88 0.00
CA ARG A 173 10.79 24.85 -0.30
C ARG A 173 10.46 26.31 0.05
N ALA A 174 9.25 26.64 0.47
CA ALA A 174 8.95 27.97 1.00
C ALA A 174 9.66 28.20 2.33
N LYS A 175 9.80 29.46 2.70
CA LYS A 175 10.37 29.91 3.98
C LYS A 175 9.31 30.62 4.82
N VAL A 176 9.60 30.78 6.08
CA VAL A 176 8.79 31.61 6.97
C VAL A 176 8.65 33.03 6.39
N GLY A 177 7.43 33.53 6.27
CA GLY A 177 7.06 34.82 5.67
C GLY A 177 6.81 34.76 4.16
N ASP A 178 7.00 33.61 3.49
CA ASP A 178 6.69 33.47 2.07
C ASP A 178 5.18 33.28 1.84
N GLU A 179 4.67 33.91 0.79
CA GLU A 179 3.32 33.66 0.27
C GLU A 179 3.38 32.70 -0.93
N VAL A 180 2.70 31.57 -0.85
CA VAL A 180 2.68 30.54 -1.90
C VAL A 180 1.28 30.30 -2.45
N PRO A 181 1.13 30.16 -3.78
CA PRO A 181 -0.17 29.89 -4.39
C PRO A 181 -0.55 28.41 -4.25
N LEU A 182 -1.72 28.15 -3.68
CA LEU A 182 -2.36 26.83 -3.68
C LEU A 182 -3.45 26.80 -4.75
N PRO A 183 -3.25 26.13 -5.89
CA PRO A 183 -4.27 25.95 -6.89
C PRO A 183 -5.37 25.03 -6.36
N THR A 184 -6.59 25.53 -6.21
CA THR A 184 -7.79 24.74 -5.93
C THR A 184 -8.72 24.77 -7.14
N PRO A 185 -9.64 23.81 -7.32
CA PRO A 185 -10.54 23.78 -8.48
C PRO A 185 -11.41 25.05 -8.64
N ALA A 186 -11.70 25.75 -7.54
CA ALA A 186 -12.55 26.91 -7.55
C ALA A 186 -11.77 28.24 -7.65
N VAL A 187 -10.70 28.39 -6.87
CA VAL A 187 -9.94 29.65 -6.74
C VAL A 187 -8.49 29.33 -6.36
N VAL A 188 -7.54 30.14 -6.81
CA VAL A 188 -6.18 30.10 -6.27
C VAL A 188 -6.18 30.75 -4.88
N ARG A 189 -5.81 30.00 -3.83
CA ARG A 189 -5.63 30.54 -2.49
C ARG A 189 -4.17 30.87 -2.30
N MET A 190 -3.90 32.02 -1.68
CA MET A 190 -2.52 32.32 -1.22
C MET A 190 -2.39 31.80 0.19
N LEU A 191 -1.27 31.14 0.46
CA LEU A 191 -0.93 30.63 1.79
C LEU A 191 0.32 31.37 2.26
N GLU A 192 0.25 32.01 3.43
CA GLU A 192 1.39 32.62 4.09
C GLU A 192 1.99 31.64 5.11
N VAL A 193 3.29 31.38 5.02
CA VAL A 193 4.00 30.49 5.95
C VAL A 193 4.34 31.29 7.22
N LEU A 194 3.73 30.92 8.33
CA LEU A 194 3.93 31.61 9.61
C LEU A 194 5.06 30.98 10.42
N GLU A 195 5.12 29.65 10.47
CA GLU A 195 6.10 28.95 11.29
C GLU A 195 6.49 27.62 10.63
N VAL A 196 7.75 27.24 10.79
CA VAL A 196 8.30 25.94 10.36
C VAL A 196 9.02 25.31 11.54
N ALA A 197 8.63 24.12 11.93
CA ALA A 197 9.23 23.36 13.01
C ALA A 197 9.63 21.95 12.56
N TYR A 198 10.68 21.42 13.18
CA TYR A 198 11.18 20.07 12.97
C TYR A 198 11.37 19.35 14.30
N PRO A 199 11.26 18.00 14.33
CA PRO A 199 11.58 17.24 15.52
C PRO A 199 13.04 17.47 15.92
N ALA A 200 13.31 17.47 17.24
CA ALA A 200 14.67 17.52 17.74
C ALA A 200 15.43 16.22 17.35
N PRO A 201 16.76 16.30 17.10
CA PRO A 201 17.57 15.11 16.86
C PRO A 201 17.50 14.18 18.06
N GLN A 202 17.23 12.91 17.78
CA GLN A 202 17.23 11.89 18.84
C GLN A 202 18.69 11.45 19.06
N ASN A 203 19.19 11.71 20.26
CA ASN A 203 20.53 11.25 20.68
C ASN A 203 20.54 9.74 20.97
#